data_0082ce9bc1959777ec2f71cc95fb88a5
#
_entry.id   0082ce9bc1959777ec2f71cc95fb88a5
#
_cell.length_a   1.000
_cell.length_b   1.000
_cell.length_c   1.000
_cell.angle_alpha   90.00
_cell.angle_beta   90.00
_cell.angle_gamma   90.00
#
_symmetry.space_group_name_H-M   'P 1'
#
loop_
_entity.id
_entity.type
_entity.pdbx_description
1 polymer ?
#
loop_
_entity_poly.entity_id
_entity_poly.type
_entity_poly.pdbx_seq_one_letter_code
_entity_poly.pdbx_strand_id
1 'polypeptide(L)'
;MLRYGFGPVDRMILEAVYIGDQPYLKFLALQLGHFGAPSAVMLLVVGAAVYLLMNHDYWRAPIPLVATLLAHAACLGQQMLVGRPRPHDLVGLPPLSAPSFLPTRVVDPLVAYLLVALLLTNGGRKSRLLVAGAVLVGGSNGIVRVILGHHWPSDAVAGWAFGAAVALTAYYLSKLLPRNRAASDVLYRRAQTGE
;
A
#
# COMPACT_ATOMS: atom_id res chain seq x y z
N MET A 1 1.22 -26.30 -1.28
CA MET A 1 1.35 -25.65 0.04
C MET A 1 0.37 -24.49 0.26
N LEU A 2 0.20 -23.55 -0.68
CA LEU A 2 -0.71 -22.40 -0.52
C LEU A 2 -2.22 -22.77 -0.37
N ARG A 3 -2.63 -23.88 -0.93
CA ARG A 3 -4.03 -24.33 -0.94
C ARG A 3 -4.48 -25.06 0.35
N TYR A 4 -3.54 -25.53 1.19
CA TYR A 4 -3.81 -26.36 2.37
C TYR A 4 -3.53 -25.67 3.70
N GLY A 5 -3.57 -24.34 3.73
CA GLY A 5 -3.46 -23.60 4.96
C GLY A 5 -2.04 -23.11 5.28
N PHE A 6 -1.71 -23.12 6.53
CA PHE A 6 -0.54 -22.50 7.13
C PHE A 6 0.60 -23.51 7.29
N GLY A 7 1.85 -23.03 7.12
CA GLY A 7 3.01 -23.81 7.54
C GLY A 7 3.21 -23.74 9.06
N PRO A 8 4.02 -24.64 9.64
CA PRO A 8 4.32 -24.62 11.08
C PRO A 8 4.96 -23.29 11.52
N VAL A 9 5.71 -22.64 10.64
CA VAL A 9 6.33 -21.34 10.88
C VAL A 9 5.29 -20.22 11.01
N ASP A 10 4.29 -20.19 10.11
CA ASP A 10 3.20 -19.21 10.18
C ASP A 10 2.45 -19.30 11.51
N ARG A 11 2.16 -20.52 11.94
CA ARG A 11 1.47 -20.78 13.19
C ARG A 11 2.30 -20.35 14.40
N MET A 12 3.55 -20.75 14.44
CA MET A 12 4.46 -20.41 15.54
C MET A 12 4.63 -18.90 15.70
N ILE A 13 4.83 -18.17 14.59
CA ILE A 13 4.96 -16.71 14.63
C ILE A 13 3.65 -16.07 15.07
N LEU A 14 2.51 -16.52 14.51
CA LEU A 14 1.21 -15.96 14.87
C LEU A 14 0.90 -16.13 16.35
N GLU A 15 1.10 -17.35 16.91
CA GLU A 15 0.88 -17.63 18.32
C GLU A 15 1.78 -16.77 19.24
N ALA A 16 3.00 -16.46 18.79
CA ALA A 16 3.94 -15.64 19.56
C ALA A 16 3.59 -14.14 19.56
N VAL A 17 2.94 -13.63 18.49
CA VAL A 17 2.69 -12.17 18.33
C VAL A 17 1.21 -11.78 18.46
N TYR A 18 0.29 -12.76 18.51
CA TYR A 18 -1.14 -12.50 18.64
C TYR A 18 -1.46 -11.81 19.96
N ILE A 19 -2.08 -10.62 19.87
CA ILE A 19 -2.39 -9.80 21.05
C ILE A 19 -3.67 -10.22 21.78
N GLY A 20 -4.43 -11.15 21.22
CA GLY A 20 -5.66 -11.64 21.83
C GLY A 20 -6.68 -10.53 22.08
N ASP A 21 -7.31 -10.59 23.25
CA ASP A 21 -8.31 -9.61 23.69
C ASP A 21 -7.73 -8.52 24.58
N GLN A 22 -6.44 -8.20 24.47
CA GLN A 22 -5.82 -7.10 25.22
C GLN A 22 -6.39 -5.74 24.72
N PRO A 23 -7.27 -5.06 25.47
CA PRO A 23 -8.09 -3.99 24.94
C PRO A 23 -7.26 -2.78 24.49
N TYR A 24 -6.20 -2.49 25.22
CA TYR A 24 -5.33 -1.35 24.92
C TYR A 24 -4.50 -1.59 23.64
N LEU A 25 -3.85 -2.75 23.53
CA LEU A 25 -3.07 -3.08 22.33
C LEU A 25 -3.95 -3.22 21.09
N LYS A 26 -5.15 -3.83 21.25
CA LYS A 26 -6.14 -3.92 20.18
C LYS A 26 -6.59 -2.55 19.71
N PHE A 27 -6.85 -1.61 20.63
CA PHE A 27 -7.19 -0.23 20.29
C PHE A 27 -6.08 0.44 19.49
N LEU A 28 -4.81 0.37 19.95
CA LEU A 28 -3.67 0.93 19.22
C LEU A 28 -3.49 0.31 17.83
N ALA A 29 -3.60 -1.02 17.73
CA ALA A 29 -3.50 -1.73 16.46
C ALA A 29 -4.61 -1.29 15.47
N LEU A 30 -5.84 -1.11 15.96
CA LEU A 30 -6.94 -0.62 15.14
C LEU A 30 -6.72 0.81 14.66
N GLN A 31 -6.19 1.71 15.52
CA GLN A 31 -5.84 3.08 15.12
C GLN A 31 -4.79 3.09 14.01
N LEU A 32 -3.72 2.31 14.16
CA LEU A 32 -2.73 2.15 13.09
C LEU A 32 -3.34 1.55 11.82
N GLY A 33 -4.27 0.61 11.97
CA GLY A 33 -5.00 0.00 10.86
C GLY A 33 -5.85 0.96 10.03
N HIS A 34 -6.24 2.12 10.58
CA HIS A 34 -7.00 3.14 9.84
C HIS A 34 -6.21 3.74 8.67
N PHE A 35 -4.87 3.85 8.79
CA PHE A 35 -4.03 4.29 7.67
C PHE A 35 -4.08 3.34 6.47
N GLY A 36 -4.41 2.07 6.68
CA GLY A 36 -4.66 1.09 5.61
C GLY A 36 -6.15 0.95 5.24
N ALA A 37 -7.03 1.80 5.76
CA ALA A 37 -8.45 1.78 5.37
C ALA A 37 -8.61 2.19 3.90
N PRO A 38 -9.55 1.60 3.14
CA PRO A 38 -9.77 1.97 1.75
C PRO A 38 -10.04 3.45 1.56
N SER A 39 -10.76 4.08 2.50
CA SER A 39 -11.02 5.52 2.48
C SER A 39 -9.74 6.36 2.61
N ALA A 40 -8.83 5.98 3.53
CA ALA A 40 -7.56 6.68 3.71
C ALA A 40 -6.64 6.50 2.47
N VAL A 41 -6.57 5.29 1.94
CA VAL A 41 -5.81 4.99 0.72
C VAL A 41 -6.37 5.78 -0.47
N MET A 42 -7.70 5.78 -0.67
CA MET A 42 -8.35 6.53 -1.76
C MET A 42 -8.15 8.03 -1.62
N LEU A 43 -8.28 8.59 -0.40
CA LEU A 43 -8.01 10.00 -0.16
C LEU A 43 -6.57 10.38 -0.51
N LEU A 44 -5.60 9.54 -0.16
CA LEU A 44 -4.20 9.75 -0.48
C LEU A 44 -3.94 9.74 -1.99
N VAL A 45 -4.41 8.71 -2.71
CA VAL A 45 -4.12 8.59 -4.15
C VAL A 45 -4.86 9.63 -4.98
N VAL A 46 -6.10 9.98 -4.61
CA VAL A 46 -6.86 11.06 -5.25
C VAL A 46 -6.22 12.41 -4.95
N GLY A 47 -5.84 12.67 -3.69
CA GLY A 47 -5.13 13.89 -3.34
C GLY A 47 -3.82 14.05 -4.09
N ALA A 48 -3.04 12.97 -4.24
CA ALA A 48 -1.82 12.97 -5.02
C ALA A 48 -2.09 13.21 -6.52
N ALA A 49 -3.14 12.62 -7.09
CA ALA A 49 -3.54 12.86 -8.47
C ALA A 49 -3.92 14.33 -8.70
N VAL A 50 -4.74 14.91 -7.83
CA VAL A 50 -5.13 16.33 -7.88
C VAL A 50 -3.89 17.22 -7.76
N TYR A 51 -2.99 16.94 -6.81
CA TYR A 51 -1.74 17.69 -6.66
C TYR A 51 -0.90 17.66 -7.94
N LEU A 52 -0.75 16.50 -8.58
CA LEU A 52 -0.01 16.36 -9.84
C LEU A 52 -0.68 17.13 -10.98
N LEU A 53 -2.02 17.10 -11.07
CA LEU A 53 -2.79 17.89 -12.04
C LEU A 53 -2.58 19.39 -11.85
N MET A 54 -2.62 19.88 -10.61
CA MET A 54 -2.37 21.30 -10.29
C MET A 54 -0.94 21.74 -10.64
N ASN A 55 0.02 20.82 -10.64
CA ASN A 55 1.41 21.05 -11.07
C ASN A 55 1.63 20.74 -12.57
N HIS A 56 0.55 20.64 -13.36
CA HIS A 56 0.59 20.37 -14.81
C HIS A 56 1.28 19.04 -15.19
N ASP A 57 1.39 18.09 -14.26
CA ASP A 57 1.94 16.75 -14.54
C ASP A 57 0.82 15.76 -14.90
N TYR A 58 0.12 16.07 -16.00
CA TYR A 58 -1.08 15.33 -16.44
C TYR A 58 -0.83 13.84 -16.70
N TRP A 59 0.36 13.50 -17.21
CA TRP A 59 0.74 12.11 -17.52
C TRP A 59 0.94 11.25 -16.29
N ARG A 60 1.40 11.84 -15.18
CA ARG A 60 1.66 11.11 -13.94
C ARG A 60 0.48 11.14 -12.98
N ALA A 61 -0.43 12.07 -13.15
CA ALA A 61 -1.58 12.24 -12.26
C ALA A 61 -2.42 10.96 -12.09
N PRO A 62 -2.76 10.18 -13.13
CA PRO A 62 -3.57 8.96 -12.96
C PRO A 62 -2.80 7.79 -12.34
N ILE A 63 -1.47 7.81 -12.31
CA ILE A 63 -0.65 6.64 -11.95
C ILE A 63 -0.93 6.13 -10.54
N PRO A 64 -0.99 6.95 -9.47
CA PRO A 64 -1.26 6.45 -8.13
C PRO A 64 -2.59 5.71 -8.04
N LEU A 65 -3.63 6.26 -8.66
CA LEU A 65 -4.95 5.67 -8.67
C LEU A 65 -4.98 4.36 -9.45
N VAL A 66 -4.50 4.38 -10.70
CA VAL A 66 -4.49 3.20 -11.59
C VAL A 66 -3.65 2.07 -11.00
N ALA A 67 -2.44 2.35 -10.50
CA ALA A 67 -1.58 1.33 -9.91
C ALA A 67 -2.22 0.70 -8.67
N THR A 68 -2.84 1.50 -7.80
CA THR A 68 -3.52 0.99 -6.60
C THR A 68 -4.73 0.14 -6.97
N LEU A 69 -5.55 0.57 -7.94
CA LEU A 69 -6.72 -0.21 -8.39
C LEU A 69 -6.32 -1.52 -9.07
N LEU A 70 -5.26 -1.52 -9.89
CA LEU A 70 -4.74 -2.74 -10.52
C LEU A 70 -4.18 -3.71 -9.48
N ALA A 71 -3.45 -3.21 -8.47
CA ALA A 71 -2.97 -4.03 -7.36
C ALA A 71 -4.13 -4.63 -6.56
N HIS A 72 -5.16 -3.83 -6.27
CA HIS A 72 -6.37 -4.28 -5.60
C HIS A 72 -7.07 -5.40 -6.38
N ALA A 73 -7.30 -5.19 -7.68
CA ALA A 73 -7.92 -6.19 -8.55
C ALA A 73 -7.09 -7.48 -8.63
N ALA A 74 -5.76 -7.37 -8.70
CA ALA A 74 -4.85 -8.52 -8.67
C ALA A 74 -4.96 -9.29 -7.35
N CYS A 75 -5.05 -8.60 -6.21
CA CYS A 75 -5.28 -9.24 -4.91
C CYS A 75 -6.60 -10.01 -4.87
N LEU A 76 -7.70 -9.40 -5.35
CA LEU A 76 -9.00 -10.09 -5.40
C LEU A 76 -8.95 -11.33 -6.30
N GLY A 77 -8.32 -11.24 -7.47
CA GLY A 77 -8.09 -12.37 -8.36
C GLY A 77 -7.29 -13.50 -7.69
N GLN A 78 -6.21 -13.16 -6.99
CA GLN A 78 -5.41 -14.13 -6.24
C GLN A 78 -6.18 -14.77 -5.08
N GLN A 79 -7.02 -14.00 -4.37
CA GLN A 79 -7.87 -14.55 -3.32
C GLN A 79 -8.81 -15.61 -3.86
N MET A 80 -9.44 -15.38 -5.02
CA MET A 80 -10.34 -16.35 -5.68
C MET A 80 -9.59 -17.60 -6.16
N LEU A 81 -8.38 -17.43 -6.70
CA LEU A 81 -7.59 -18.54 -7.24
C LEU A 81 -6.98 -19.43 -6.15
N VAL A 82 -6.46 -18.83 -5.08
CA VAL A 82 -5.72 -19.53 -4.04
C VAL A 82 -6.66 -20.09 -2.98
N GLY A 83 -7.69 -19.34 -2.58
CA GLY A 83 -8.68 -19.77 -1.59
C GLY A 83 -8.11 -20.09 -0.21
N ARG A 84 -7.00 -19.46 0.19
CA ARG A 84 -6.30 -19.77 1.44
C ARG A 84 -7.15 -19.41 2.66
N PRO A 85 -7.37 -20.33 3.63
CA PRO A 85 -8.11 -20.03 4.84
C PRO A 85 -7.38 -19.05 5.74
N ARG A 86 -8.12 -18.25 6.50
CA ARG A 86 -7.60 -17.30 7.49
C ARG A 86 -7.29 -17.99 8.82
N PRO A 87 -6.46 -17.38 9.68
CA PRO A 87 -6.14 -17.95 10.98
C PRO A 87 -7.24 -17.81 12.05
N HIS A 88 -8.44 -17.31 11.71
CA HIS A 88 -9.53 -17.04 12.67
C HIS A 88 -9.93 -18.23 13.52
N ASP A 89 -9.95 -19.45 12.95
CA ASP A 89 -10.28 -20.67 13.72
C ASP A 89 -9.23 -20.97 14.81
N LEU A 90 -7.97 -20.60 14.56
CA LEU A 90 -6.88 -20.80 15.52
C LEU A 90 -6.95 -19.83 16.70
N VAL A 91 -7.43 -18.61 16.46
CA VAL A 91 -7.45 -17.52 17.44
C VAL A 91 -8.86 -17.20 17.95
N GLY A 92 -9.85 -18.02 17.63
CA GLY A 92 -11.24 -17.89 18.13
C GLY A 92 -11.99 -16.65 17.61
N LEU A 93 -11.58 -16.09 16.46
CA LEU A 93 -12.28 -14.96 15.85
C LEU A 93 -13.46 -15.43 14.98
N PRO A 94 -14.49 -14.58 14.79
CA PRO A 94 -15.57 -14.89 13.87
C PRO A 94 -15.05 -15.16 12.45
N PRO A 95 -15.64 -16.12 11.72
CA PRO A 95 -15.22 -16.46 10.37
C PRO A 95 -15.39 -15.28 9.43
N LEU A 96 -14.34 -14.96 8.68
CA LEU A 96 -14.36 -13.96 7.62
C LEU A 96 -14.55 -14.67 6.27
N SER A 97 -15.49 -14.20 5.48
CA SER A 97 -15.88 -14.83 4.21
C SER A 97 -14.79 -14.76 3.12
N ALA A 98 -13.89 -13.78 3.20
CA ALA A 98 -12.86 -13.58 2.18
C ALA A 98 -11.58 -14.38 2.47
N PRO A 99 -10.95 -15.02 1.46
CA PRO A 99 -9.68 -15.73 1.60
C PRO A 99 -8.53 -14.84 2.11
N SER A 100 -7.46 -15.48 2.61
CA SER A 100 -6.36 -14.78 3.27
C SER A 100 -5.33 -14.19 2.29
N PHE A 101 -5.04 -14.87 1.19
CA PHE A 101 -3.95 -14.55 0.28
C PHE A 101 -4.45 -13.94 -1.05
N LEU A 102 -3.93 -12.85 -1.59
CA LEU A 102 -3.09 -11.77 -1.05
C LEU A 102 -3.93 -10.75 -0.26
N PRO A 103 -3.41 -10.17 0.82
CA PRO A 103 -4.19 -9.25 1.65
C PRO A 103 -4.24 -7.83 1.06
N THR A 104 -5.39 -7.39 0.56
CA THR A 104 -5.60 -6.03 0.04
C THR A 104 -5.24 -4.95 1.06
N ARG A 105 -5.55 -5.18 2.35
CA ARG A 105 -5.23 -4.27 3.46
C ARG A 105 -3.73 -4.14 3.79
N VAL A 106 -2.87 -4.95 3.15
CA VAL A 106 -1.42 -4.86 3.22
C VAL A 106 -0.85 -4.28 1.93
N VAL A 107 -1.35 -4.76 0.79
CA VAL A 107 -0.88 -4.36 -0.54
C VAL A 107 -1.25 -2.92 -0.86
N ASP A 108 -2.54 -2.57 -0.79
CA ASP A 108 -3.05 -1.26 -1.21
C ASP A 108 -2.38 -0.09 -0.49
N PRO A 109 -2.25 -0.08 0.86
CA PRO A 109 -1.58 1.03 1.54
C PRO A 109 -0.10 1.09 1.20
N LEU A 110 0.60 -0.04 1.06
CA LEU A 110 2.01 0.00 0.69
C LEU A 110 2.21 0.55 -0.72
N VAL A 111 1.41 0.12 -1.70
CA VAL A 111 1.42 0.68 -3.06
C VAL A 111 1.17 2.18 -3.03
N ALA A 112 0.09 2.61 -2.37
CA ALA A 112 -0.32 4.00 -2.35
C ALA A 112 0.73 4.91 -1.69
N TYR A 113 1.11 4.60 -0.44
CA TYR A 113 2.06 5.44 0.31
C TYR A 113 3.44 5.48 -0.36
N LEU A 114 3.98 4.32 -0.76
CA LEU A 114 5.30 4.25 -1.38
C LEU A 114 5.32 4.96 -2.74
N LEU A 115 4.34 4.68 -3.60
CA LEU A 115 4.27 5.28 -4.95
C LEU A 115 4.07 6.79 -4.87
N VAL A 116 3.18 7.27 -4.02
CA VAL A 116 2.96 8.71 -3.82
C VAL A 116 4.24 9.38 -3.31
N ALA A 117 4.92 8.80 -2.30
CA ALA A 117 6.18 9.34 -1.82
C ALA A 117 7.24 9.42 -2.91
N LEU A 118 7.35 8.37 -3.75
CA LEU A 118 8.30 8.33 -4.87
C LEU A 118 7.98 9.35 -5.98
N LEU A 119 6.70 9.54 -6.29
CA LEU A 119 6.27 10.48 -7.35
C LEU A 119 6.40 11.95 -6.93
N LEU A 120 6.13 12.26 -5.66
CA LEU A 120 6.15 13.62 -5.15
C LEU A 120 7.53 14.10 -4.70
N THR A 121 8.55 13.24 -4.76
CA THR A 121 9.90 13.58 -4.31
C THR A 121 10.92 13.57 -5.44
N ASN A 122 11.90 14.49 -5.39
CA ASN A 122 12.92 14.67 -6.42
C ASN A 122 14.33 14.27 -5.93
N GLY A 123 14.43 13.38 -4.95
CA GLY A 123 15.71 12.97 -4.36
C GLY A 123 16.16 13.83 -3.17
N GLY A 124 17.30 13.46 -2.59
CA GLY A 124 17.86 14.12 -1.41
C GLY A 124 17.38 13.53 -0.07
N ARG A 125 17.79 14.17 1.04
CA ARG A 125 17.51 13.69 2.40
C ARG A 125 16.02 13.69 2.73
N LYS A 126 15.30 14.73 2.34
CA LYS A 126 13.84 14.85 2.56
C LYS A 126 13.08 13.74 1.83
N SER A 127 13.48 13.43 0.60
CA SER A 127 12.90 12.34 -0.17
C SER A 127 13.07 10.99 0.52
N ARG A 128 14.28 10.71 1.02
CA ARG A 128 14.56 9.45 1.75
C ARG A 128 13.72 9.32 3.01
N LEU A 129 13.52 10.39 3.76
CA LEU A 129 12.69 10.41 4.96
C LEU A 129 11.20 10.18 4.63
N LEU A 130 10.69 10.81 3.56
CA LEU A 130 9.31 10.60 3.12
C LEU A 130 9.07 9.15 2.63
N VAL A 131 10.00 8.59 1.87
CA VAL A 131 9.93 7.19 1.43
C VAL A 131 10.01 6.24 2.63
N ALA A 132 10.91 6.48 3.58
CA ALA A 132 10.99 5.68 4.80
C ALA A 132 9.68 5.75 5.62
N GLY A 133 9.11 6.96 5.80
CA GLY A 133 7.82 7.15 6.43
C GLY A 133 6.68 6.43 5.70
N ALA A 134 6.66 6.48 4.37
CA ALA A 134 5.69 5.78 3.54
C ALA A 134 5.78 4.25 3.71
N VAL A 135 6.99 3.69 3.75
CA VAL A 135 7.23 2.27 4.00
C VAL A 135 6.80 1.89 5.42
N LEU A 136 7.10 2.72 6.42
CA LEU A 136 6.67 2.48 7.80
C LEU A 136 5.14 2.50 7.92
N VAL A 137 4.47 3.52 7.40
CA VAL A 137 3.00 3.64 7.48
C VAL A 137 2.32 2.55 6.66
N GLY A 138 2.71 2.38 5.39
CA GLY A 138 2.14 1.34 4.51
C GLY A 138 2.44 -0.07 5.02
N GLY A 139 3.69 -0.31 5.45
CA GLY A 139 4.15 -1.61 5.94
C GLY A 139 3.57 -2.02 7.29
N SER A 140 3.34 -1.07 8.21
CA SER A 140 2.76 -1.35 9.53
C SER A 140 1.40 -2.05 9.46
N ASN A 141 0.63 -1.82 8.39
CA ASN A 141 -0.65 -2.49 8.17
C ASN A 141 -0.52 -4.01 8.08
N GLY A 142 0.58 -4.54 7.52
CA GLY A 142 0.84 -5.98 7.51
C GLY A 142 1.02 -6.53 8.93
N ILE A 143 1.82 -5.85 9.75
CA ILE A 143 2.03 -6.22 11.16
C ILE A 143 0.70 -6.18 11.91
N VAL A 144 -0.06 -5.09 11.77
CA VAL A 144 -1.38 -4.94 12.41
C VAL A 144 -2.32 -6.09 12.05
N ARG A 145 -2.34 -6.53 10.79
CA ARG A 145 -3.21 -7.64 10.36
C ARG A 145 -2.77 -8.99 10.94
N VAL A 146 -1.48 -9.21 11.15
CA VAL A 146 -0.95 -10.43 11.77
C VAL A 146 -1.24 -10.45 13.26
N ILE A 147 -0.90 -9.37 14.00
CA ILE A 147 -1.11 -9.33 15.46
C ILE A 147 -2.57 -9.35 15.87
N LEU A 148 -3.48 -8.92 14.98
CA LEU A 148 -4.94 -9.04 15.15
C LEU A 148 -5.50 -10.41 14.72
N GLY A 149 -4.68 -11.34 14.23
CA GLY A 149 -5.12 -12.66 13.79
C GLY A 149 -5.95 -12.69 12.50
N HIS A 150 -5.88 -11.63 11.68
CA HIS A 150 -6.65 -11.55 10.44
C HIS A 150 -5.97 -12.21 9.23
N HIS A 151 -4.65 -12.29 9.23
CA HIS A 151 -3.83 -12.85 8.14
C HIS A 151 -2.62 -13.60 8.71
N TRP A 152 -2.09 -14.52 7.92
CA TRP A 152 -0.86 -15.23 8.25
C TRP A 152 0.37 -14.32 8.06
N PRO A 153 1.46 -14.54 8.83
CA PRO A 153 2.72 -13.82 8.63
C PRO A 153 3.24 -13.88 7.20
N SER A 154 3.17 -15.05 6.57
CA SER A 154 3.59 -15.21 5.16
C SER A 154 2.72 -14.43 4.18
N ASP A 155 1.41 -14.23 4.45
CA ASP A 155 0.56 -13.37 3.63
C ASP A 155 1.02 -11.92 3.69
N ALA A 156 1.40 -11.43 4.87
CA ALA A 156 1.92 -10.08 5.05
C ALA A 156 3.23 -9.88 4.28
N VAL A 157 4.17 -10.83 4.38
CA VAL A 157 5.45 -10.78 3.65
C VAL A 157 5.21 -10.78 2.13
N ALA A 158 4.34 -11.67 1.63
CA ALA A 158 3.98 -11.72 0.22
C ALA A 158 3.29 -10.41 -0.23
N GLY A 159 2.41 -9.86 0.61
CA GLY A 159 1.75 -8.58 0.37
C GLY A 159 2.73 -7.41 0.28
N TRP A 160 3.74 -7.36 1.16
CA TRP A 160 4.79 -6.35 1.10
C TRP A 160 5.65 -6.48 -0.16
N ALA A 161 6.07 -7.70 -0.50
CA ALA A 161 6.87 -7.95 -1.70
C ALA A 161 6.09 -7.55 -2.97
N PHE A 162 4.83 -7.96 -3.09
CA PHE A 162 3.97 -7.63 -4.21
C PHE A 162 3.68 -6.12 -4.28
N GLY A 163 3.29 -5.50 -3.16
CA GLY A 163 3.01 -4.07 -3.09
C GLY A 163 4.22 -3.20 -3.45
N ALA A 164 5.41 -3.56 -2.94
CA ALA A 164 6.65 -2.88 -3.29
C ALA A 164 6.99 -3.04 -4.79
N ALA A 165 6.83 -4.24 -5.34
CA ALA A 165 7.07 -4.51 -6.76
C ALA A 165 6.13 -3.66 -7.65
N VAL A 166 4.83 -3.59 -7.33
CA VAL A 166 3.87 -2.76 -8.08
C VAL A 166 4.24 -1.28 -7.98
N ALA A 167 4.51 -0.77 -6.78
CA ALA A 167 4.86 0.63 -6.58
C ALA A 167 6.13 1.04 -7.34
N LEU A 168 7.18 0.22 -7.26
CA LEU A 168 8.44 0.47 -7.95
C LEU A 168 8.26 0.38 -9.48
N THR A 169 7.56 -0.62 -9.98
CA THR A 169 7.26 -0.75 -11.42
C THR A 169 6.51 0.47 -11.93
N ALA A 170 5.42 0.87 -11.27
CA ALA A 170 4.65 2.05 -11.63
C ALA A 170 5.50 3.33 -11.59
N TYR A 171 6.38 3.48 -10.59
CA TYR A 171 7.30 4.60 -10.50
C TYR A 171 8.31 4.62 -11.66
N TYR A 172 8.95 3.49 -11.98
CA TYR A 172 9.91 3.45 -13.11
C TYR A 172 9.22 3.67 -14.45
N LEU A 173 8.04 3.10 -14.67
CA LEU A 173 7.23 3.39 -15.85
C LEU A 173 6.86 4.88 -15.95
N SER A 174 6.55 5.52 -14.82
CA SER A 174 6.27 6.95 -14.78
C SER A 174 7.42 7.84 -15.28
N LYS A 175 8.66 7.36 -15.15
CA LYS A 175 9.84 8.10 -15.65
C LYS A 175 9.98 8.09 -17.18
N LEU A 176 9.32 7.13 -17.84
CA LEU A 176 9.30 7.04 -19.31
C LEU A 176 8.28 8.01 -19.91
N LEU A 177 7.37 8.56 -19.10
CA LEU A 177 6.37 9.50 -19.57
C LEU A 177 6.95 10.92 -19.67
N PRO A 178 6.49 11.70 -20.67
CA PRO A 178 6.95 13.07 -20.83
C PRO A 178 6.60 13.89 -19.58
N ARG A 179 7.57 14.62 -19.08
CA ARG A 179 7.38 15.61 -18.01
C ARG A 179 7.02 16.94 -18.66
N ASN A 180 5.79 17.42 -18.46
CA ASN A 180 5.34 18.71 -19.01
C ASN A 180 6.01 19.90 -18.28
N ARG A 181 7.34 19.90 -18.21
CA ARG A 181 8.10 21.08 -17.74
C ARG A 181 8.06 22.24 -18.76
N ALA A 182 7.76 21.94 -20.01
CA ALA A 182 7.74 22.93 -21.08
C ALA A 182 6.73 24.08 -20.84
N ALA A 183 5.59 23.82 -20.20
CA ALA A 183 4.62 24.86 -19.92
C ALA A 183 5.08 25.85 -18.85
N SER A 184 5.73 25.38 -17.79
CA SER A 184 6.29 26.24 -16.73
C SER A 184 7.49 27.04 -17.24
N ASP A 185 8.33 26.46 -18.08
CA ASP A 185 9.50 27.16 -18.65
C ASP A 185 9.08 28.21 -19.67
N VAL A 186 8.02 27.98 -20.45
CA VAL A 186 7.43 28.97 -21.36
C VAL A 186 6.78 30.13 -20.61
N LEU A 187 6.02 29.84 -19.53
CA LEU A 187 5.43 30.88 -18.69
C LEU A 187 6.51 31.69 -17.94
N TYR A 188 7.55 31.02 -17.45
CA TYR A 188 8.68 31.68 -16.79
C TYR A 188 9.47 32.58 -17.76
N ARG A 189 9.69 32.11 -19.00
CA ARG A 189 10.31 32.93 -20.06
C ARG A 189 9.46 34.14 -20.45
N ARG A 190 8.15 33.96 -20.64
CA ARG A 190 7.21 35.06 -20.93
C ARG A 190 7.18 36.11 -19.80
N ALA A 191 7.23 35.68 -18.55
CA ALA A 191 7.29 36.57 -17.40
C ALA A 191 8.64 37.35 -17.32
N GLN A 192 9.70 36.81 -17.90
CA GLN A 192 10.99 37.53 -17.99
C GLN A 192 11.14 38.42 -19.22
N THR A 193 10.43 38.10 -20.33
CA THR A 193 10.51 38.89 -21.57
C THR A 193 9.46 39.99 -21.67
N GLY A 194 8.50 40.03 -20.73
CA GLY A 194 7.48 41.10 -20.69
C GLY A 194 6.46 41.07 -21.83
N GLU A 195 6.32 39.90 -22.54
CA GLU A 195 5.34 39.68 -23.59
C GLU A 195 4.07 39.03 -23.08
#